data_ae6b837ddd5e3185a2b5dd8bc4ec3ced
#
_entry.id   ae6b837ddd5e3185a2b5dd8bc4ec3ced
#
_cell.length_a   1.000
_cell.length_b   1.000
_cell.length_c   1.000
_cell.angle_alpha   90.00
_cell.angle_beta   90.00
_cell.angle_gamma   90.00
#
_symmetry.space_group_name_H-M   'P 1'
#
loop_
_entity.id
_entity.type
_entity.pdbx_description
1 polymer ?
#
loop_
_entity_poly.entity_id
_entity_poly.type
_entity_poly.pdbx_seq_one_letter_code
_entity_poly.pdbx_strand_id
1 'polypeptide(L)'
;MPCRLCGSPSLSTFLDLGATPPCERFLAADELDAPEPTYPLHARVCNKCLLVQLPPLITPADTFTEYAYFSSFSTSWVAHAESFLAHAVRRLSLDAESFVVEVASNDGYLLQHAVSRGIQCLGVEPSVNVGEAARERGVPTLTAFLSPETGAAVRAEYGPADLVVANNVYAHIPDVLGFTEGLRALVAEDGWVSIEVQHLLTLVQGTQFDTIYHEHFQYYTVGTAQRALAAGGLTLVDVELLATHGGSIRLWARPSQVGDAPSAAVIEVLAQESAAGLSTVQGHAGFARAVGRVRADLLRFLLDAAAEGKTVVGYGAPGKGNTLLNYCGIRTDLCLLYTSPSPRDRTRSRMPSSA
;
A
#
# COMPACT_ATOMS: atom_id res chain seq x y z
N MET A 1 18.46 6.45 10.12
CA MET A 1 17.13 7.09 10.06
C MET A 1 16.36 6.68 11.31
N PRO A 2 15.73 7.58 12.08
CA PRO A 2 14.86 7.23 13.20
C PRO A 2 13.54 6.64 12.71
N CYS A 3 12.81 6.00 13.62
CA CYS A 3 11.47 5.48 13.34
C CYS A 3 10.51 6.63 13.00
N ARG A 4 9.81 6.53 11.87
CA ARG A 4 8.90 7.58 11.38
C ARG A 4 7.62 7.73 12.21
N LEU A 5 7.26 6.70 13.01
CA LEU A 5 6.09 6.78 13.89
C LEU A 5 6.42 7.32 15.28
N CYS A 6 7.52 6.87 15.91
CA CYS A 6 7.80 7.21 17.31
C CYS A 6 9.14 7.93 17.54
N GLY A 7 9.88 8.27 16.48
CA GLY A 7 11.16 8.97 16.55
C GLY A 7 12.33 8.17 17.14
N SER A 8 12.12 6.90 17.53
CA SER A 8 13.17 6.08 18.14
C SER A 8 14.31 5.81 17.15
N PRO A 9 15.59 6.00 17.53
CA PRO A 9 16.74 5.62 16.70
C PRO A 9 17.02 4.12 16.71
N SER A 10 16.40 3.35 17.61
CA SER A 10 16.65 1.92 17.82
C SER A 10 15.82 1.10 16.83
N LEU A 11 16.47 0.63 15.76
CA LEU A 11 15.88 -0.21 14.72
C LEU A 11 16.69 -1.49 14.57
N SER A 12 16.00 -2.61 14.34
CA SER A 12 16.62 -3.91 14.01
C SER A 12 16.26 -4.31 12.58
N THR A 13 17.09 -5.12 11.94
CA THR A 13 16.79 -5.67 10.62
C THR A 13 15.56 -6.59 10.70
N PHE A 14 14.57 -6.32 9.87
CA PHE A 14 13.45 -7.22 9.61
C PHE A 14 13.77 -8.12 8.40
N LEU A 15 14.14 -7.51 7.27
CA LEU A 15 14.54 -8.21 6.05
C LEU A 15 15.45 -7.29 5.22
N ASP A 16 16.60 -7.85 4.77
CA ASP A 16 17.48 -7.21 3.81
C ASP A 16 17.42 -7.96 2.46
N LEU A 17 16.93 -7.30 1.45
CA LEU A 17 16.79 -7.81 0.07
C LEU A 17 17.93 -7.33 -0.85
N GLY A 18 18.96 -6.70 -0.28
CA GLY A 18 20.09 -6.14 -1.04
C GLY A 18 19.74 -4.80 -1.67
N ALA A 19 20.34 -4.50 -2.82
CA ALA A 19 20.05 -3.29 -3.59
C ALA A 19 19.36 -3.68 -4.91
N THR A 20 18.22 -3.02 -5.17
CA THR A 20 17.41 -3.27 -6.36
C THR A 20 16.99 -1.96 -7.01
N PRO A 21 16.68 -1.94 -8.30
CA PRO A 21 16.04 -0.78 -8.92
C PRO A 21 14.61 -0.60 -8.39
N PRO A 22 14.05 0.63 -8.43
CA PRO A 22 12.65 0.87 -8.09
C PRO A 22 11.70 0.11 -9.02
N CYS A 23 10.64 -0.52 -8.50
CA CYS A 23 9.80 -1.41 -9.30
C CYS A 23 8.88 -0.69 -10.29
N GLU A 24 8.51 0.57 -10.04
CA GLU A 24 7.62 1.35 -10.90
C GLU A 24 8.38 2.32 -11.84
N ARG A 25 9.72 2.31 -11.84
CA ARG A 25 10.50 3.05 -12.84
C ARG A 25 10.68 2.20 -14.10
N PHE A 26 9.95 2.47 -15.15
CA PHE A 26 10.06 1.81 -16.45
C PHE A 26 11.14 2.48 -17.31
N LEU A 27 12.04 1.69 -17.92
CA LEU A 27 13.06 2.20 -18.81
C LEU A 27 12.48 2.37 -20.24
N ALA A 28 12.78 3.48 -20.87
CA ALA A 28 12.55 3.65 -22.30
C ALA A 28 13.55 2.80 -23.13
N ALA A 29 13.24 2.61 -24.40
CA ALA A 29 14.06 1.73 -25.26
C ALA A 29 15.51 2.22 -25.43
N ASP A 30 15.72 3.52 -25.38
CA ASP A 30 17.02 4.19 -25.48
C ASP A 30 17.78 4.24 -24.13
N GLU A 31 17.13 3.87 -23.02
CA GLU A 31 17.74 3.78 -21.69
C GLU A 31 18.25 2.34 -21.37
N LEU A 32 17.99 1.35 -22.21
CA LEU A 32 18.27 -0.07 -21.89
C LEU A 32 19.76 -0.35 -21.69
N ASP A 33 20.63 0.39 -22.37
CA ASP A 33 22.10 0.29 -22.28
C ASP A 33 22.72 1.32 -21.31
N ALA A 34 21.87 2.15 -20.64
CA ALA A 34 22.33 3.12 -19.68
C ALA A 34 22.48 2.52 -18.27
N PRO A 35 23.33 3.08 -17.39
CA PRO A 35 23.42 2.65 -16.00
C PRO A 35 22.07 2.83 -15.27
N GLU A 36 21.61 1.77 -14.63
CA GLU A 36 20.37 1.80 -13.83
C GLU A 36 20.70 2.00 -12.35
N PRO A 37 20.14 3.05 -11.69
CA PRO A 37 20.36 3.24 -10.25
C PRO A 37 19.64 2.15 -9.45
N THR A 38 20.36 1.60 -8.46
CA THR A 38 19.82 0.65 -7.48
C THR A 38 19.88 1.26 -6.08
N TYR A 39 18.91 0.94 -5.25
CA TYR A 39 18.78 1.45 -3.89
C TYR A 39 18.66 0.30 -2.89
N PRO A 40 19.21 0.44 -1.66
CA PRO A 40 19.03 -0.57 -0.61
C PRO A 40 17.55 -0.83 -0.34
N LEU A 41 17.16 -2.11 -0.40
CA LEU A 41 15.80 -2.57 -0.05
C LEU A 41 15.88 -3.30 1.30
N HIS A 42 16.09 -2.54 2.37
CA HIS A 42 16.35 -3.05 3.71
C HIS A 42 15.25 -2.60 4.68
N ALA A 43 14.29 -3.49 4.91
CA ALA A 43 13.21 -3.29 5.88
C ALA A 43 13.72 -3.49 7.31
N ARG A 44 13.32 -2.57 8.21
CA ARG A 44 13.73 -2.57 9.62
C ARG A 44 12.50 -2.47 10.52
N VAL A 45 12.53 -3.17 11.64
CA VAL A 45 11.53 -3.07 12.70
C VAL A 45 12.01 -2.10 13.79
N CYS A 46 11.12 -1.21 14.23
CA CYS A 46 11.40 -0.34 15.37
C CYS A 46 11.34 -1.13 16.68
N ASN A 47 12.41 -1.05 17.47
CA ASN A 47 12.49 -1.79 18.75
C ASN A 47 11.55 -1.22 19.84
N LYS A 48 10.96 -0.02 19.62
CA LYS A 48 10.02 0.62 20.56
C LYS A 48 8.55 0.42 20.17
N CYS A 49 8.18 0.75 18.93
CA CYS A 49 6.78 0.71 18.50
C CYS A 49 6.46 -0.44 17.54
N LEU A 50 7.45 -1.24 17.14
CA LEU A 50 7.33 -2.41 16.27
C LEU A 50 6.91 -2.11 14.82
N LEU A 51 6.87 -0.84 14.40
CA LEU A 51 6.62 -0.52 13.01
C LEU A 51 7.74 -1.06 12.13
N VAL A 52 7.38 -1.87 11.13
CA VAL A 52 8.29 -2.31 10.07
C VAL A 52 8.29 -1.25 8.99
N GLN A 53 9.49 -0.80 8.56
CA GLN A 53 9.63 0.34 7.66
C GLN A 53 10.87 0.27 6.77
N LEU A 54 10.79 0.91 5.61
CA LEU A 54 11.90 1.18 4.69
C LEU A 54 12.41 2.62 4.84
N PRO A 55 13.69 2.89 4.54
CA PRO A 55 14.16 4.27 4.40
C PRO A 55 13.51 4.95 3.19
N PRO A 56 13.14 6.25 3.27
CA PRO A 56 12.57 6.99 2.15
C PRO A 56 13.68 7.41 1.19
N LEU A 57 14.14 6.50 0.35
CA LEU A 57 15.21 6.73 -0.63
C LEU A 57 14.69 7.29 -1.95
N ILE A 58 13.39 7.15 -2.19
CA ILE A 58 12.64 7.67 -3.33
C ILE A 58 11.51 8.49 -2.75
N THR A 59 11.27 9.68 -3.30
CA THR A 59 10.20 10.53 -2.79
C THR A 59 8.86 10.18 -3.47
N PRO A 60 7.70 10.43 -2.80
CA PRO A 60 6.41 10.28 -3.46
C PRO A 60 6.28 11.13 -4.72
N ALA A 61 6.90 12.31 -4.76
CA ALA A 61 6.89 13.15 -5.95
C ALA A 61 7.62 12.52 -7.14
N ASP A 62 8.69 11.75 -6.90
CA ASP A 62 9.41 11.04 -7.96
C ASP A 62 8.57 9.90 -8.57
N THR A 63 7.61 9.35 -7.81
CA THR A 63 6.81 8.20 -8.21
C THR A 63 5.42 8.57 -8.69
N PHE A 64 4.77 9.56 -8.04
CA PHE A 64 3.34 9.82 -8.18
C PHE A 64 3.00 11.11 -8.93
N THR A 65 3.96 11.86 -9.50
CA THR A 65 3.65 13.05 -10.31
C THR A 65 2.96 12.67 -11.63
N GLU A 66 3.47 11.64 -12.32
CA GLU A 66 2.81 10.95 -13.43
C GLU A 66 2.74 9.46 -13.09
N TYR A 67 1.54 8.95 -12.87
CA TYR A 67 1.38 7.57 -12.42
C TYR A 67 0.84 6.67 -13.52
N ALA A 68 1.55 5.58 -13.79
CA ALA A 68 1.21 4.67 -14.88
C ALA A 68 0.03 3.72 -14.55
N TYR A 69 -0.35 3.61 -13.27
CA TYR A 69 -1.37 2.69 -12.82
C TYR A 69 -2.74 3.35 -12.71
N PHE A 70 -3.69 2.87 -13.49
CA PHE A 70 -5.11 3.23 -13.44
C PHE A 70 -5.87 2.10 -12.76
N SER A 71 -6.46 2.36 -11.60
CA SER A 71 -7.15 1.37 -10.77
C SER A 71 -8.36 0.77 -11.48
N SER A 72 -9.06 1.55 -12.32
CA SER A 72 -10.23 1.09 -13.07
C SER A 72 -9.93 0.06 -14.17
N PHE A 73 -8.66 -0.15 -14.52
CA PHE A 73 -8.30 -1.20 -15.49
C PHE A 73 -8.53 -2.62 -14.96
N SER A 74 -8.63 -2.77 -13.65
CA SER A 74 -8.95 -4.04 -13.01
C SER A 74 -10.44 -4.12 -12.67
N THR A 75 -11.21 -4.90 -13.44
CA THR A 75 -12.65 -5.10 -13.20
C THR A 75 -12.94 -5.68 -11.81
N SER A 76 -12.08 -6.58 -11.33
CA SER A 76 -12.21 -7.14 -9.97
C SER A 76 -11.94 -6.10 -8.90
N TRP A 77 -11.04 -5.14 -9.15
CA TRP A 77 -10.77 -4.05 -8.23
C TRP A 77 -11.91 -3.04 -8.19
N VAL A 78 -12.50 -2.70 -9.33
CA VAL A 78 -13.71 -1.86 -9.41
C VAL A 78 -14.87 -2.52 -8.65
N ALA A 79 -15.11 -3.84 -8.84
CA ALA A 79 -16.13 -4.57 -8.11
C ALA A 79 -15.89 -4.61 -6.59
N HIS A 80 -14.62 -4.71 -6.15
CA HIS A 80 -14.25 -4.59 -4.75
C HIS A 80 -14.60 -3.21 -4.18
N ALA A 81 -14.27 -2.14 -4.92
CA ALA A 81 -14.59 -0.76 -4.54
C ALA A 81 -16.11 -0.52 -4.45
N GLU A 82 -16.89 -1.06 -5.40
CA GLU A 82 -18.35 -1.00 -5.37
C GLU A 82 -18.93 -1.70 -4.13
N SER A 83 -18.44 -2.91 -3.85
CA SER A 83 -18.87 -3.69 -2.68
C SER A 83 -18.52 -2.98 -1.38
N PHE A 84 -17.33 -2.38 -1.30
CA PHE A 84 -16.92 -1.58 -0.15
C PHE A 84 -17.83 -0.37 0.04
N LEU A 85 -18.08 0.43 -1.00
CA LEU A 85 -18.92 1.61 -0.86
C LEU A 85 -20.37 1.23 -0.49
N ALA A 86 -20.92 0.16 -1.09
CA ALA A 86 -22.24 -0.35 -0.72
C ALA A 86 -22.29 -0.80 0.75
N HIS A 87 -21.20 -1.39 1.27
CA HIS A 87 -21.08 -1.72 2.68
C HIS A 87 -21.03 -0.47 3.56
N ALA A 88 -20.20 0.51 3.21
CA ALA A 88 -20.05 1.78 3.93
C ALA A 88 -21.37 2.56 3.99
N VAL A 89 -22.11 2.64 2.88
CA VAL A 89 -23.43 3.28 2.81
C VAL A 89 -24.39 2.66 3.83
N ARG A 90 -24.46 1.34 3.89
CA ARG A 90 -25.32 0.65 4.87
C ARG A 90 -24.84 0.80 6.31
N ARG A 91 -23.52 0.69 6.53
CA ARG A 91 -22.92 0.76 7.87
C ARG A 91 -23.08 2.12 8.51
N LEU A 92 -22.91 3.19 7.70
CA LEU A 92 -22.88 4.57 8.17
C LEU A 92 -24.18 5.33 7.83
N SER A 93 -25.12 4.69 7.17
CA SER A 93 -26.39 5.31 6.70
C SER A 93 -26.15 6.53 5.80
N LEU A 94 -25.14 6.43 4.90
CA LEU A 94 -24.81 7.53 3.99
C LEU A 94 -25.92 7.71 2.94
N ASP A 95 -26.24 8.97 2.62
CA ASP A 95 -27.27 9.36 1.69
C ASP A 95 -26.81 10.56 0.81
N ALA A 96 -27.76 11.24 0.15
CA ALA A 96 -27.45 12.37 -0.73
C ALA A 96 -26.94 13.63 0.01
N GLU A 97 -27.18 13.75 1.31
CA GLU A 97 -26.69 14.85 2.15
C GLU A 97 -25.27 14.58 2.66
N SER A 98 -24.81 13.31 2.58
CA SER A 98 -23.51 12.88 3.08
C SER A 98 -22.39 13.31 2.13
N PHE A 99 -21.19 13.55 2.69
CA PHE A 99 -20.00 13.89 1.95
C PHE A 99 -18.89 12.85 2.14
N VAL A 100 -18.40 12.28 1.04
CA VAL A 100 -17.34 11.25 1.02
C VAL A 100 -16.08 11.80 0.36
N VAL A 101 -14.94 11.69 1.04
CA VAL A 101 -13.62 12.06 0.49
C VAL A 101 -12.78 10.81 0.34
N GLU A 102 -12.20 10.57 -0.84
CA GLU A 102 -11.18 9.53 -1.05
C GLU A 102 -9.81 10.17 -1.26
N VAL A 103 -8.84 9.74 -0.47
CA VAL A 103 -7.42 10.16 -0.57
C VAL A 103 -6.64 9.15 -1.39
N ALA A 104 -5.83 9.63 -2.33
CA ALA A 104 -5.23 8.86 -3.42
C ALA A 104 -6.31 8.16 -4.26
N SER A 105 -7.29 8.97 -4.70
CA SER A 105 -8.51 8.50 -5.37
C SER A 105 -8.25 7.91 -6.76
N ASN A 106 -7.00 8.01 -7.25
CA ASN A 106 -6.58 7.53 -8.55
C ASN A 106 -7.53 8.04 -9.65
N ASP A 107 -7.95 7.21 -10.58
CA ASP A 107 -8.82 7.57 -11.69
C ASP A 107 -10.33 7.54 -11.36
N GLY A 108 -10.68 7.70 -10.07
CA GLY A 108 -12.06 7.74 -9.59
C GLY A 108 -12.75 6.37 -9.52
N TYR A 109 -11.99 5.29 -9.54
CA TYR A 109 -12.46 3.90 -9.57
C TYR A 109 -13.46 3.56 -8.44
N LEU A 110 -13.34 4.20 -7.27
CA LEU A 110 -14.26 4.03 -6.15
C LEU A 110 -15.35 5.12 -6.16
N LEU A 111 -14.97 6.38 -6.30
CA LEU A 111 -15.91 7.50 -6.17
C LEU A 111 -16.94 7.57 -7.28
N GLN A 112 -16.72 6.95 -8.47
CA GLN A 112 -17.76 6.79 -9.50
C GLN A 112 -19.03 6.11 -8.93
N HIS A 113 -18.88 5.24 -7.93
CA HIS A 113 -20.00 4.58 -7.27
C HIS A 113 -20.72 5.48 -6.25
N ALA A 114 -20.04 6.50 -5.70
CA ALA A 114 -20.67 7.57 -4.91
C ALA A 114 -21.47 8.50 -5.82
N VAL A 115 -20.86 8.96 -6.92
CA VAL A 115 -21.54 9.77 -7.95
C VAL A 115 -22.80 9.09 -8.46
N SER A 116 -22.73 7.79 -8.80
CA SER A 116 -23.89 7.02 -9.29
C SER A 116 -25.04 6.89 -8.28
N ARG A 117 -24.75 7.08 -6.99
CA ARG A 117 -25.74 7.05 -5.89
C ARG A 117 -26.23 8.45 -5.50
N GLY A 118 -25.73 9.51 -6.14
CA GLY A 118 -26.04 10.88 -5.79
C GLY A 118 -25.42 11.35 -4.46
N ILE A 119 -24.42 10.62 -3.94
CA ILE A 119 -23.68 11.01 -2.74
C ILE A 119 -22.61 12.02 -3.13
N GLN A 120 -22.52 13.14 -2.40
CA GLN A 120 -21.47 14.13 -2.65
C GLN A 120 -20.09 13.53 -2.38
N CYS A 121 -19.13 13.77 -3.26
CA CYS A 121 -17.80 13.22 -3.09
C CYS A 121 -16.70 14.11 -3.67
N LEU A 122 -15.47 13.92 -3.16
CA LEU A 122 -14.25 14.57 -3.65
C LEU A 122 -13.08 13.58 -3.61
N GLY A 123 -12.36 13.45 -4.71
CA GLY A 123 -11.06 12.80 -4.76
C GLY A 123 -9.93 13.78 -4.42
N VAL A 124 -8.95 13.33 -3.63
CA VAL A 124 -7.67 14.02 -3.42
C VAL A 124 -6.59 13.13 -4.00
N GLU A 125 -6.02 13.52 -5.16
CA GLU A 125 -5.10 12.70 -5.95
C GLU A 125 -3.89 13.53 -6.39
N PRO A 126 -2.65 13.16 -6.00
CA PRO A 126 -1.48 13.94 -6.37
C PRO A 126 -1.09 13.82 -7.85
N SER A 127 -1.43 12.73 -8.52
CA SER A 127 -1.02 12.48 -9.90
C SER A 127 -1.94 13.19 -10.88
N VAL A 128 -1.34 14.04 -11.72
CA VAL A 128 -2.10 14.89 -12.64
C VAL A 128 -2.90 14.06 -13.64
N ASN A 129 -2.23 13.09 -14.30
CA ASN A 129 -2.82 12.30 -15.37
C ASN A 129 -3.99 11.41 -14.91
N VAL A 130 -3.89 10.78 -13.75
CA VAL A 130 -5.00 9.94 -13.24
C VAL A 130 -6.12 10.79 -12.64
N GLY A 131 -5.79 11.95 -12.03
CA GLY A 131 -6.78 12.92 -11.56
C GLY A 131 -7.59 13.54 -12.70
N GLU A 132 -6.98 13.79 -13.87
CA GLU A 132 -7.68 14.21 -15.09
C GLU A 132 -8.65 13.13 -15.56
N ALA A 133 -8.22 11.87 -15.62
CA ALA A 133 -9.09 10.75 -15.99
C ALA A 133 -10.27 10.58 -15.02
N ALA A 134 -10.10 10.85 -13.72
CA ALA A 134 -11.18 10.86 -12.75
C ALA A 134 -12.20 11.95 -13.06
N ARG A 135 -11.75 13.19 -13.35
CA ARG A 135 -12.61 14.31 -13.72
C ARG A 135 -13.38 14.05 -15.03
N GLU A 136 -12.74 13.44 -16.02
CA GLU A 136 -13.38 13.03 -17.28
C GLU A 136 -14.53 12.01 -17.06
N ARG A 137 -14.45 11.21 -15.99
CA ARG A 137 -15.51 10.28 -15.55
C ARG A 137 -16.57 10.95 -14.67
N GLY A 138 -16.50 12.26 -14.48
CA GLY A 138 -17.44 13.00 -13.64
C GLY A 138 -17.18 12.89 -12.13
N VAL A 139 -15.99 12.45 -11.72
CA VAL A 139 -15.59 12.43 -10.31
C VAL A 139 -14.83 13.72 -9.98
N PRO A 140 -15.37 14.60 -9.12
CA PRO A 140 -14.66 15.80 -8.67
C PRO A 140 -13.34 15.40 -7.99
N THR A 141 -12.23 15.99 -8.45
CA THR A 141 -10.89 15.60 -7.96
C THR A 141 -10.00 16.81 -7.81
N LEU A 142 -9.42 16.98 -6.62
CA LEU A 142 -8.39 17.96 -6.30
C LEU A 142 -7.02 17.32 -6.54
N THR A 143 -6.17 17.97 -7.33
CA THR A 143 -4.80 17.52 -7.54
C THR A 143 -3.90 18.04 -6.43
N ALA A 144 -3.67 17.22 -5.39
CA ALA A 144 -2.84 17.56 -4.23
C ALA A 144 -2.41 16.30 -3.47
N PHE A 145 -1.28 16.39 -2.75
CA PHE A 145 -0.97 15.48 -1.65
C PHE A 145 -1.79 15.85 -0.41
N LEU A 146 -2.24 14.85 0.35
CA LEU A 146 -2.86 15.11 1.63
C LEU A 146 -1.81 15.52 2.66
N SER A 147 -2.06 16.65 3.31
CA SER A 147 -1.39 17.16 4.49
C SER A 147 -2.44 17.72 5.47
N PRO A 148 -2.07 18.09 6.70
CA PRO A 148 -3.00 18.80 7.60
C PRO A 148 -3.60 20.06 6.98
N GLU A 149 -2.77 20.83 6.25
CA GLU A 149 -3.18 22.06 5.56
C GLU A 149 -4.16 21.79 4.43
N THR A 150 -3.86 20.77 3.58
CA THR A 150 -4.76 20.35 2.49
C THR A 150 -6.08 19.85 3.06
N GLY A 151 -6.04 19.05 4.12
CA GLY A 151 -7.25 18.56 4.79
C GLY A 151 -8.09 19.70 5.35
N ALA A 152 -7.47 20.68 6.01
CA ALA A 152 -8.14 21.87 6.52
C ALA A 152 -8.74 22.75 5.40
N ALA A 153 -8.04 22.90 4.29
CA ALA A 153 -8.52 23.66 3.14
C ALA A 153 -9.75 23.01 2.48
N VAL A 154 -9.70 21.68 2.26
CA VAL A 154 -10.87 20.92 1.74
C VAL A 154 -12.07 21.04 2.69
N ARG A 155 -11.84 20.87 4.00
CA ARG A 155 -12.90 21.04 5.00
C ARG A 155 -13.50 22.46 5.01
N ALA A 156 -12.69 23.48 4.79
CA ALA A 156 -13.17 24.88 4.76
C ALA A 156 -14.01 25.16 3.50
N GLU A 157 -13.69 24.54 2.37
CA GLU A 157 -14.37 24.77 1.09
C GLU A 157 -15.61 23.89 0.92
N TYR A 158 -15.53 22.59 1.28
CA TYR A 158 -16.58 21.60 1.01
C TYR A 158 -17.35 21.15 2.26
N GLY A 159 -16.88 21.50 3.45
CA GLY A 159 -17.41 20.99 4.72
C GLY A 159 -16.65 19.75 5.22
N PRO A 160 -16.99 19.28 6.45
CA PRO A 160 -16.41 18.07 7.04
C PRO A 160 -16.98 16.82 6.34
N ALA A 161 -16.13 15.82 6.15
CA ALA A 161 -16.53 14.56 5.50
C ALA A 161 -17.17 13.58 6.50
N ASP A 162 -18.28 12.97 6.13
CA ASP A 162 -18.90 11.87 6.89
C ASP A 162 -18.09 10.60 6.80
N LEU A 163 -17.43 10.39 5.63
CA LEU A 163 -16.50 9.29 5.40
C LEU A 163 -15.27 9.77 4.65
N VAL A 164 -14.09 9.50 5.21
CA VAL A 164 -12.80 9.62 4.53
C VAL A 164 -12.25 8.23 4.23
N VAL A 165 -11.91 7.98 2.96
CA VAL A 165 -11.39 6.69 2.49
C VAL A 165 -9.93 6.84 2.07
N ALA A 166 -9.07 5.89 2.46
CA ALA A 166 -7.66 5.84 2.11
C ALA A 166 -7.24 4.39 1.81
N ASN A 167 -7.56 3.92 0.60
CA ASN A 167 -7.31 2.53 0.21
C ASN A 167 -5.93 2.38 -0.45
N ASN A 168 -5.11 1.47 0.09
CA ASN A 168 -3.78 1.10 -0.41
C ASN A 168 -2.81 2.28 -0.62
N VAL A 169 -2.99 3.35 0.17
CA VAL A 169 -2.12 4.52 0.18
C VAL A 169 -1.29 4.62 1.47
N TYR A 170 -1.80 4.12 2.59
CA TYR A 170 -1.18 4.31 3.92
C TYR A 170 0.23 3.72 4.02
N ALA A 171 0.56 2.71 3.21
CA ALA A 171 1.91 2.17 3.09
C ALA A 171 2.86 3.07 2.27
N HIS A 172 2.34 3.92 1.38
CA HIS A 172 3.10 4.78 0.47
C HIS A 172 3.46 6.16 1.04
N ILE A 173 3.12 6.43 2.31
CA ILE A 173 3.27 7.74 2.92
C ILE A 173 4.51 7.81 3.79
N PRO A 174 5.56 8.60 3.43
CA PRO A 174 6.75 8.70 4.26
C PRO A 174 6.51 9.46 5.58
N ASP A 175 5.60 10.43 5.61
CA ASP A 175 5.14 11.14 6.81
C ASP A 175 3.78 10.61 7.27
N VAL A 176 3.80 9.49 8.00
CA VAL A 176 2.58 8.82 8.46
C VAL A 176 1.79 9.67 9.47
N LEU A 177 2.47 10.50 10.28
CA LEU A 177 1.80 11.34 11.27
C LEU A 177 1.08 12.50 10.59
N GLY A 178 1.77 13.28 9.75
CA GLY A 178 1.15 14.38 9.00
C GLY A 178 0.00 13.90 8.11
N PHE A 179 0.13 12.73 7.48
CA PHE A 179 -0.97 12.16 6.71
C PHE A 179 -2.19 11.81 7.60
N THR A 180 -1.96 11.19 8.77
CA THR A 180 -3.04 10.83 9.69
C THR A 180 -3.73 12.08 10.27
N GLU A 181 -2.95 13.13 10.57
CA GLU A 181 -3.48 14.44 10.96
C GLU A 181 -4.30 15.08 9.83
N GLY A 182 -3.88 14.91 8.57
CA GLY A 182 -4.64 15.32 7.38
C GLY A 182 -5.99 14.60 7.27
N LEU A 183 -6.03 13.27 7.51
CA LEU A 183 -7.28 12.52 7.59
C LEU A 183 -8.18 13.04 8.71
N ARG A 184 -7.59 13.33 9.89
CA ARG A 184 -8.31 13.91 11.04
C ARG A 184 -8.87 15.30 10.71
N ALA A 185 -8.15 16.11 9.96
CA ALA A 185 -8.61 17.44 9.56
C ALA A 185 -9.81 17.38 8.59
N LEU A 186 -9.88 16.35 7.72
CA LEU A 186 -10.98 16.15 6.76
C LEU A 186 -12.27 15.67 7.43
N VAL A 187 -12.17 14.69 8.33
CA VAL A 187 -13.32 13.94 8.83
C VAL A 187 -14.16 14.79 9.83
N ALA A 188 -15.49 14.65 9.77
CA ALA A 188 -16.41 15.22 10.76
C ALA A 188 -16.16 14.66 12.17
N GLU A 189 -16.64 15.36 13.23
CA GLU A 189 -16.43 14.91 14.62
C GLU A 189 -17.16 13.58 14.91
N ASP A 190 -18.24 13.29 14.19
CA ASP A 190 -19.00 12.04 14.23
C ASP A 190 -18.77 11.16 12.98
N GLY A 191 -17.91 11.62 12.06
CA GLY A 191 -17.58 10.93 10.83
C GLY A 191 -16.60 9.76 11.01
N TRP A 192 -16.30 9.08 9.91
CA TRP A 192 -15.48 7.87 9.89
C TRP A 192 -14.32 7.98 8.92
N VAL A 193 -13.24 7.30 9.25
CA VAL A 193 -12.08 7.07 8.39
C VAL A 193 -11.98 5.58 8.12
N SER A 194 -11.91 5.18 6.85
CA SER A 194 -11.66 3.80 6.42
C SER A 194 -10.32 3.72 5.70
N ILE A 195 -9.43 2.86 6.19
CA ILE A 195 -8.09 2.64 5.60
C ILE A 195 -7.97 1.17 5.22
N GLU A 196 -7.73 0.87 3.93
CA GLU A 196 -7.35 -0.47 3.50
C GLU A 196 -5.83 -0.52 3.28
N VAL A 197 -5.15 -1.47 3.92
CA VAL A 197 -3.70 -1.64 3.82
C VAL A 197 -3.32 -3.10 4.01
N GLN A 198 -2.22 -3.54 3.38
CA GLN A 198 -1.72 -4.91 3.53
C GLN A 198 -1.38 -5.24 4.98
N HIS A 199 -1.77 -6.43 5.43
CA HIS A 199 -1.57 -6.90 6.79
C HIS A 199 -0.21 -7.58 6.97
N LEU A 200 0.63 -7.07 7.86
CA LEU A 200 1.96 -7.63 8.12
C LEU A 200 1.89 -9.09 8.62
N LEU A 201 0.87 -9.46 9.40
CA LEU A 201 0.71 -10.84 9.86
C LEU A 201 0.54 -11.79 8.68
N THR A 202 -0.33 -11.46 7.73
CA THR A 202 -0.57 -12.28 6.53
C THR A 202 0.67 -12.32 5.63
N LEU A 203 1.38 -11.20 5.50
CA LEU A 203 2.65 -11.11 4.79
C LEU A 203 3.69 -12.09 5.39
N VAL A 204 3.83 -12.12 6.71
CA VAL A 204 4.78 -13.00 7.41
C VAL A 204 4.37 -14.47 7.28
N GLN A 205 3.10 -14.78 7.50
CA GLN A 205 2.57 -16.15 7.40
C GLN A 205 2.69 -16.72 5.99
N GLY A 206 2.40 -15.91 4.97
CA GLY A 206 2.47 -16.29 3.56
C GLY A 206 3.85 -16.13 2.94
N THR A 207 4.85 -15.68 3.71
CA THR A 207 6.21 -15.35 3.22
C THR A 207 6.17 -14.43 1.98
N GLN A 208 5.27 -13.45 1.95
CA GLN A 208 5.01 -12.56 0.84
C GLN A 208 6.02 -11.40 0.79
N PHE A 209 7.31 -11.72 0.79
CA PHE A 209 8.38 -10.73 0.81
C PHE A 209 8.49 -9.90 -0.48
N ASP A 210 7.94 -10.39 -1.56
CA ASP A 210 7.88 -9.76 -2.88
C ASP A 210 7.03 -8.48 -2.90
N THR A 211 6.19 -8.28 -1.89
CA THR A 211 5.47 -7.01 -1.68
C THR A 211 6.34 -5.92 -1.03
N ILE A 212 7.57 -6.26 -0.62
CA ILE A 212 8.53 -5.27 -0.11
C ILE A 212 9.25 -4.65 -1.30
N TYR A 213 8.97 -3.37 -1.56
CA TYR A 213 9.58 -2.53 -2.59
C TYR A 213 9.59 -1.07 -2.12
N HIS A 214 10.40 -0.24 -2.76
CA HIS A 214 10.78 1.09 -2.25
C HIS A 214 9.63 2.05 -1.99
N GLU A 215 8.52 1.88 -2.68
CA GLU A 215 7.31 2.71 -2.54
C GLU A 215 6.45 2.35 -1.32
N HIS A 216 6.63 1.13 -0.76
CA HIS A 216 5.99 0.72 0.49
C HIS A 216 6.86 1.10 1.68
N PHE A 217 6.71 2.31 2.17
CA PHE A 217 7.54 2.83 3.26
C PHE A 217 7.32 2.12 4.59
N GLN A 218 6.15 1.53 4.83
CA GLN A 218 5.83 0.80 6.06
C GLN A 218 4.85 -0.35 5.87
N TYR A 219 4.91 -1.29 6.82
CA TYR A 219 4.10 -2.50 6.87
C TYR A 219 3.43 -2.57 8.23
N TYR A 220 2.10 -2.73 8.23
CA TYR A 220 1.30 -2.57 9.43
C TYR A 220 0.81 -3.89 9.99
N THR A 221 0.96 -4.05 11.32
CA THR A 221 0.05 -4.83 12.14
C THR A 221 -1.13 -3.93 12.54
N VAL A 222 -2.24 -4.51 13.00
CA VAL A 222 -3.32 -3.73 13.64
C VAL A 222 -2.79 -2.95 14.82
N GLY A 223 -1.88 -3.55 15.61
CA GLY A 223 -1.27 -2.87 16.76
C GLY A 223 -0.42 -1.66 16.37
N THR A 224 0.32 -1.69 15.26
CA THR A 224 1.09 -0.52 14.79
C THR A 224 0.21 0.52 14.12
N ALA A 225 -0.82 0.10 13.38
CA ALA A 225 -1.80 1.01 12.79
C ALA A 225 -2.60 1.76 13.87
N GLN A 226 -3.03 1.07 14.92
CA GLN A 226 -3.70 1.69 16.08
C GLN A 226 -2.86 2.80 16.71
N ARG A 227 -1.54 2.57 16.86
CA ARG A 227 -0.62 3.60 17.39
C ARG A 227 -0.47 4.79 16.45
N ALA A 228 -0.40 4.53 15.13
CA ALA A 228 -0.29 5.60 14.14
C ALA A 228 -1.56 6.46 14.10
N LEU A 229 -2.72 5.83 14.12
CA LEU A 229 -4.02 6.50 14.18
C LEU A 229 -4.15 7.34 15.44
N ALA A 230 -3.84 6.75 16.60
CA ALA A 230 -3.91 7.45 17.89
C ALA A 230 -2.97 8.67 17.95
N ALA A 231 -1.78 8.57 17.37
CA ALA A 231 -0.84 9.69 17.33
C ALA A 231 -1.35 10.87 16.48
N GLY A 232 -2.19 10.60 15.45
CA GLY A 232 -2.85 11.62 14.62
C GLY A 232 -4.26 12.00 15.10
N GLY A 233 -4.68 11.61 16.31
CA GLY A 233 -5.97 12.01 16.91
C GLY A 233 -7.17 11.17 16.44
N LEU A 234 -6.94 9.96 15.93
CA LEU A 234 -7.97 9.00 15.50
C LEU A 234 -7.95 7.77 16.41
N THR A 235 -9.12 7.24 16.74
CA THR A 235 -9.27 5.97 17.46
C THR A 235 -9.66 4.85 16.49
N LEU A 236 -8.90 3.76 16.48
CA LEU A 236 -9.29 2.52 15.79
C LEU A 236 -10.44 1.88 16.56
N VAL A 237 -11.60 1.77 15.89
CA VAL A 237 -12.83 1.20 16.48
C VAL A 237 -13.05 -0.21 16.01
N ASP A 238 -12.82 -0.51 14.70
CA ASP A 238 -13.14 -1.81 14.13
C ASP A 238 -12.14 -2.19 13.05
N VAL A 239 -12.06 -3.49 12.72
CA VAL A 239 -11.19 -4.03 11.67
C VAL A 239 -11.88 -5.17 10.91
N GLU A 240 -11.64 -5.21 9.60
CA GLU A 240 -12.05 -6.32 8.73
C GLU A 240 -10.80 -6.95 8.09
N LEU A 241 -10.78 -8.29 8.02
CA LEU A 241 -9.75 -9.02 7.27
C LEU A 241 -10.22 -9.22 5.83
N LEU A 242 -9.37 -8.87 4.87
CA LEU A 242 -9.66 -8.91 3.45
C LEU A 242 -8.69 -9.85 2.72
N ALA A 243 -9.17 -10.50 1.66
CA ALA A 243 -8.33 -11.36 0.83
C ALA A 243 -7.53 -10.59 -0.23
N THR A 244 -7.77 -9.29 -0.40
CA THR A 244 -7.10 -8.44 -1.39
C THR A 244 -5.59 -8.39 -1.16
N HIS A 245 -4.83 -8.29 -2.26
CA HIS A 245 -3.36 -8.15 -2.24
C HIS A 245 -2.60 -9.24 -1.43
N GLY A 246 -3.19 -10.43 -1.29
CA GLY A 246 -2.61 -11.52 -0.51
C GLY A 246 -2.93 -11.46 0.98
N GLY A 247 -3.83 -10.57 1.38
CA GLY A 247 -4.32 -10.35 2.74
C GLY A 247 -4.12 -8.91 3.21
N SER A 248 -5.22 -8.19 3.32
CA SER A 248 -5.27 -6.80 3.78
C SER A 248 -6.12 -6.69 5.04
N ILE A 249 -5.97 -5.58 5.74
CA ILE A 249 -6.87 -5.13 6.81
C ILE A 249 -7.58 -3.87 6.35
N ARG A 250 -8.88 -3.78 6.63
CA ARG A 250 -9.62 -2.53 6.58
C ARG A 250 -9.84 -2.05 7.99
N LEU A 251 -9.28 -0.89 8.28
CA LEU A 251 -9.35 -0.22 9.57
C LEU A 251 -10.50 0.78 9.53
N TRP A 252 -11.39 0.73 10.52
CA TRP A 252 -12.42 1.72 10.75
C TRP A 252 -12.05 2.56 11.96
N ALA A 253 -11.78 3.84 11.73
CA ALA A 253 -11.38 4.79 12.75
C ALA A 253 -12.31 6.00 12.74
N ARG A 254 -12.28 6.77 13.83
CA ARG A 254 -12.98 8.05 13.96
C ARG A 254 -12.21 9.02 14.84
N PRO A 255 -12.54 10.30 14.86
CA PRO A 255 -11.98 11.23 15.82
C PRO A 255 -12.07 10.70 17.25
N SER A 256 -10.97 10.79 18.01
CA SER A 256 -10.89 10.20 19.34
C SER A 256 -11.88 10.86 20.30
N GLN A 257 -12.73 10.07 20.91
CA GLN A 257 -13.74 10.50 21.88
C GLN A 257 -13.58 9.75 23.20
N VAL A 258 -14.05 10.37 24.29
CA VAL A 258 -14.06 9.72 25.60
C VAL A 258 -15.03 8.54 25.59
N GLY A 259 -14.55 7.36 25.97
CA GLY A 259 -15.34 6.12 25.98
C GLY A 259 -15.24 5.28 24.72
N ASP A 260 -14.46 5.68 23.72
CA ASP A 260 -14.18 4.82 22.56
C ASP A 260 -13.51 3.52 23.01
N ALA A 261 -14.04 2.40 22.55
CA ALA A 261 -13.49 1.07 22.80
C ALA A 261 -13.34 0.30 21.48
N PRO A 262 -12.29 -0.49 21.33
CA PRO A 262 -12.11 -1.33 20.16
C PRO A 262 -13.16 -2.44 20.14
N SER A 263 -13.60 -2.82 18.93
CA SER A 263 -14.51 -3.95 18.72
C SER A 263 -13.86 -5.29 19.11
N ALA A 264 -14.69 -6.33 19.24
CA ALA A 264 -14.21 -7.69 19.44
C ALA A 264 -13.26 -8.13 18.31
N ALA A 265 -13.50 -7.72 17.07
CA ALA A 265 -12.64 -8.02 15.92
C ALA A 265 -11.22 -7.43 16.08
N VAL A 266 -11.10 -6.19 16.56
CA VAL A 266 -9.79 -5.59 16.85
C VAL A 266 -9.05 -6.38 17.93
N ILE A 267 -9.75 -6.75 19.02
CA ILE A 267 -9.16 -7.53 20.12
C ILE A 267 -8.68 -8.90 19.61
N GLU A 268 -9.47 -9.55 18.78
CA GLU A 268 -9.14 -10.86 18.20
C GLU A 268 -7.90 -10.79 17.29
N VAL A 269 -7.83 -9.81 16.38
CA VAL A 269 -6.68 -9.67 15.48
C VAL A 269 -5.41 -9.32 16.26
N LEU A 270 -5.49 -8.45 17.27
CA LEU A 270 -4.36 -8.16 18.16
C LEU A 270 -3.87 -9.42 18.90
N ALA A 271 -4.78 -10.29 19.33
CA ALA A 271 -4.41 -11.57 19.94
C ALA A 271 -3.73 -12.52 18.94
N GLN A 272 -4.20 -12.58 17.68
CA GLN A 272 -3.56 -13.36 16.61
C GLN A 272 -2.14 -12.83 16.30
N GLU A 273 -1.96 -11.52 16.19
CA GLU A 273 -0.65 -10.88 15.99
C GLU A 273 0.31 -11.18 17.16
N SER A 274 -0.20 -11.15 18.39
CA SER A 274 0.57 -11.49 19.59
C SER A 274 0.95 -12.96 19.63
N ALA A 275 0.04 -13.86 19.30
CA ALA A 275 0.30 -15.31 19.21
C ALA A 275 1.34 -15.64 18.13
N ALA A 276 1.37 -14.88 17.03
CA ALA A 276 2.40 -14.97 15.98
C ALA A 276 3.74 -14.32 16.37
N GLY A 277 3.84 -13.72 17.57
CA GLY A 277 5.05 -13.07 18.08
C GLY A 277 5.27 -11.63 17.61
N LEU A 278 4.37 -11.05 16.79
CA LEU A 278 4.51 -9.71 16.23
C LEU A 278 4.34 -8.57 17.25
N SER A 279 4.06 -8.90 18.50
CA SER A 279 4.10 -7.98 19.63
C SER A 279 5.49 -7.81 20.24
N THR A 280 6.53 -8.48 19.70
CA THR A 280 7.93 -8.43 20.16
C THR A 280 8.90 -8.31 19.00
N VAL A 281 10.08 -7.74 19.22
CA VAL A 281 11.15 -7.64 18.20
C VAL A 281 11.62 -9.04 17.78
N GLN A 282 11.71 -9.97 18.73
CA GLN A 282 12.16 -11.36 18.48
C GLN A 282 11.24 -12.09 17.51
N GLY A 283 9.93 -11.86 17.58
CA GLY A 283 8.98 -12.49 16.67
C GLY A 283 9.14 -12.07 15.22
N HIS A 284 9.73 -10.91 14.96
CA HIS A 284 10.05 -10.44 13.61
C HIS A 284 11.32 -11.10 13.03
N ALA A 285 12.23 -11.61 13.87
CA ALA A 285 13.54 -12.10 13.43
C ALA A 285 13.50 -13.38 12.57
N GLY A 286 12.42 -14.15 12.63
CA GLY A 286 12.27 -15.42 11.89
C GLY A 286 12.01 -15.25 10.39
N PHE A 287 11.48 -14.11 9.97
CA PHE A 287 11.01 -13.87 8.61
C PHE A 287 12.12 -13.96 7.55
N ALA A 288 13.27 -13.34 7.79
CA ALA A 288 14.42 -13.39 6.88
C ALA A 288 14.87 -14.82 6.56
N ARG A 289 14.80 -15.74 7.54
CA ARG A 289 15.14 -17.14 7.31
C ARG A 289 14.11 -17.85 6.41
N ALA A 290 12.82 -17.56 6.56
CA ALA A 290 11.77 -18.11 5.69
C ALA A 290 11.96 -17.63 4.25
N VAL A 291 12.22 -16.33 4.05
CA VAL A 291 12.53 -15.73 2.75
C VAL A 291 13.76 -16.36 2.09
N GLY A 292 14.84 -16.59 2.88
CA GLY A 292 16.04 -17.26 2.38
C GLY A 292 15.78 -18.69 1.88
N ARG A 293 14.83 -19.42 2.51
CA ARG A 293 14.43 -20.76 2.02
C ARG A 293 13.70 -20.66 0.68
N VAL A 294 12.73 -19.74 0.54
CA VAL A 294 12.02 -19.52 -0.74
C VAL A 294 13.02 -19.26 -1.87
N ARG A 295 14.01 -18.37 -1.63
CA ARG A 295 15.06 -18.10 -2.61
C ARG A 295 15.85 -19.36 -2.98
N ALA A 296 16.31 -20.12 -1.99
CA ALA A 296 17.09 -21.33 -2.21
C ALA A 296 16.32 -22.39 -2.99
N ASP A 297 15.03 -22.58 -2.69
CA ASP A 297 14.18 -23.58 -3.34
C ASP A 297 13.85 -23.18 -4.78
N LEU A 298 13.56 -21.89 -5.03
CA LEU A 298 13.31 -21.38 -6.39
C LEU A 298 14.57 -21.49 -7.26
N LEU A 299 15.74 -21.10 -6.75
CA LEU A 299 17.00 -21.23 -7.50
C LEU A 299 17.34 -22.69 -7.78
N ARG A 300 17.14 -23.60 -6.84
CA ARG A 300 17.34 -25.05 -7.08
C ARG A 300 16.44 -25.54 -8.21
N PHE A 301 15.14 -25.23 -8.17
CA PHE A 301 14.21 -25.58 -9.24
C PHE A 301 14.65 -25.07 -10.61
N LEU A 302 15.10 -23.83 -10.71
CA LEU A 302 15.54 -23.24 -11.98
C LEU A 302 16.83 -23.87 -12.51
N LEU A 303 17.80 -24.13 -11.63
CA LEU A 303 19.06 -24.76 -11.97
C LEU A 303 18.87 -26.22 -12.40
N ASP A 304 18.01 -26.97 -11.73
CA ASP A 304 17.67 -28.35 -12.09
C ASP A 304 16.99 -28.38 -13.48
N ALA A 305 16.05 -27.46 -13.73
CA ALA A 305 15.40 -27.33 -15.03
C ALA A 305 16.40 -27.01 -16.16
N ALA A 306 17.34 -26.09 -15.90
CA ALA A 306 18.38 -25.74 -16.85
C ALA A 306 19.33 -26.93 -17.12
N ALA A 307 19.72 -27.69 -16.09
CA ALA A 307 20.56 -28.89 -16.22
C ALA A 307 19.88 -29.99 -17.02
N GLU A 308 18.54 -30.07 -16.99
CA GLU A 308 17.72 -30.99 -17.82
C GLU A 308 17.43 -30.45 -19.22
N GLY A 309 17.97 -29.28 -19.60
CA GLY A 309 17.75 -28.65 -20.90
C GLY A 309 16.33 -28.09 -21.08
N LYS A 310 15.60 -27.83 -19.99
CA LYS A 310 14.26 -27.27 -20.00
C LYS A 310 14.30 -25.75 -20.03
N THR A 311 13.38 -25.14 -20.76
CA THR A 311 13.15 -23.69 -20.73
C THR A 311 12.07 -23.37 -19.72
N VAL A 312 12.37 -22.47 -18.78
CA VAL A 312 11.38 -21.94 -17.82
C VAL A 312 10.90 -20.58 -18.29
N VAL A 313 9.59 -20.38 -18.25
CA VAL A 313 8.93 -19.15 -18.70
C VAL A 313 8.10 -18.58 -17.55
N GLY A 314 8.35 -17.33 -17.19
CA GLY A 314 7.51 -16.56 -16.27
C GLY A 314 6.41 -15.82 -17.03
N TYR A 315 5.19 -15.84 -16.51
CA TYR A 315 4.05 -15.11 -17.08
C TYR A 315 3.56 -14.03 -16.16
N GLY A 316 3.51 -12.79 -16.65
CA GLY A 316 3.10 -11.60 -15.91
C GLY A 316 4.23 -10.62 -15.62
N ALA A 317 3.88 -9.36 -15.34
CA ALA A 317 4.82 -8.28 -15.01
C ALA A 317 4.39 -7.47 -13.78
N PRO A 318 4.03 -8.09 -12.64
CA PRO A 318 3.67 -7.33 -11.44
C PRO A 318 4.91 -6.73 -10.79
N GLY A 319 4.76 -5.57 -10.10
CA GLY A 319 5.84 -4.96 -9.29
C GLY A 319 6.45 -5.94 -8.28
N LYS A 320 5.65 -6.84 -7.71
CA LYS A 320 6.10 -7.93 -6.84
C LYS A 320 7.10 -8.88 -7.53
N GLY A 321 6.87 -9.20 -8.81
CA GLY A 321 7.80 -10.02 -9.59
C GLY A 321 9.19 -9.41 -9.71
N ASN A 322 9.27 -8.08 -9.80
CA ASN A 322 10.55 -7.36 -9.80
C ASN A 322 11.36 -7.62 -8.52
N THR A 323 10.72 -7.50 -7.35
CA THR A 323 11.38 -7.81 -6.07
C THR A 323 11.86 -9.26 -6.01
N LEU A 324 11.00 -10.23 -6.38
CA LEU A 324 11.34 -11.65 -6.36
C LEU A 324 12.55 -11.96 -7.25
N LEU A 325 12.50 -11.52 -8.50
CA LEU A 325 13.53 -11.83 -9.49
C LEU A 325 14.87 -11.18 -9.12
N ASN A 326 14.87 -9.90 -8.74
CA ASN A 326 16.08 -9.20 -8.32
C ASN A 326 16.70 -9.81 -7.06
N TYR A 327 15.91 -10.09 -6.03
CA TYR A 327 16.41 -10.71 -4.80
C TYR A 327 16.99 -12.11 -5.05
N CYS A 328 16.36 -12.90 -5.90
CA CYS A 328 16.85 -14.22 -6.28
C CYS A 328 18.03 -14.17 -7.26
N GLY A 329 18.27 -13.04 -7.92
CA GLY A 329 19.30 -12.91 -8.96
C GLY A 329 18.93 -13.69 -10.24
N ILE A 330 17.62 -13.85 -10.51
CA ILE A 330 17.12 -14.56 -11.69
C ILE A 330 17.20 -13.63 -12.90
N ARG A 331 17.80 -14.11 -13.98
CA ARG A 331 17.96 -13.41 -15.26
C ARG A 331 17.51 -14.31 -16.41
N THR A 332 17.70 -13.82 -17.64
CA THR A 332 17.26 -14.50 -18.88
C THR A 332 17.94 -15.85 -19.13
N ASP A 333 19.08 -16.11 -18.49
CA ASP A 333 19.78 -17.40 -18.51
C ASP A 333 19.03 -18.52 -17.77
N LEU A 334 18.23 -18.14 -16.75
CA LEU A 334 17.46 -19.09 -15.94
C LEU A 334 15.96 -19.07 -16.23
N CYS A 335 15.42 -17.93 -16.61
CA CYS A 335 13.98 -17.79 -16.84
C CYS A 335 13.71 -16.71 -17.89
N LEU A 336 12.89 -17.05 -18.90
CA LEU A 336 12.35 -16.09 -19.84
C LEU A 336 11.07 -15.49 -19.27
N LEU A 337 10.95 -14.15 -19.25
CA LEU A 337 9.75 -13.48 -18.79
C LEU A 337 8.85 -13.17 -19.98
N TYR A 338 7.61 -13.67 -19.94
CA TYR A 338 6.54 -13.26 -20.85
C TYR A 338 5.63 -12.27 -20.10
N THR A 339 5.55 -11.05 -20.64
CA THR A 339 4.59 -10.08 -20.15
C THR A 339 3.20 -10.46 -20.65
N SER A 340 2.19 -10.37 -19.77
CA SER A 340 0.80 -10.52 -20.20
C SER A 340 0.36 -9.28 -21.00
N PRO A 341 -0.66 -9.35 -21.87
CA PRO A 341 -1.20 -8.20 -22.59
C PRO A 341 -2.02 -7.26 -21.68
N SER A 342 -1.45 -6.89 -20.53
CA SER A 342 -2.00 -5.89 -19.61
C SER A 342 -1.64 -4.48 -20.10
N PRO A 343 -2.43 -3.44 -19.80
CA PRO A 343 -2.03 -2.06 -20.07
C PRO A 343 -0.66 -1.68 -19.48
N ARG A 344 -0.22 -2.32 -18.40
CA ARG A 344 1.13 -2.23 -17.85
C ARG A 344 2.21 -2.79 -18.78
N ASP A 345 1.86 -3.69 -19.69
CA ASP A 345 2.81 -4.31 -20.62
C ASP A 345 3.19 -3.40 -21.78
N ARG A 346 2.52 -2.27 -21.97
CA ARG A 346 2.89 -1.24 -22.94
C ARG A 346 4.14 -0.48 -22.51
N THR A 347 4.44 -0.46 -21.24
CA THR A 347 5.70 -0.02 -20.67
C THR A 347 6.50 -1.28 -20.36
N ARG A 348 7.59 -1.51 -21.06
CA ARG A 348 8.40 -2.74 -20.94
C ARG A 348 8.82 -2.96 -19.50
N SER A 349 8.32 -4.04 -18.89
CA SER A 349 8.73 -4.45 -17.56
C SER A 349 10.19 -4.89 -17.60
N ARG A 350 10.92 -4.47 -16.56
CA ARG A 350 12.34 -4.72 -16.42
C ARG A 350 12.64 -6.18 -16.14
N MET A 351 13.08 -6.85 -17.14
CA MET A 351 14.23 -7.75 -17.02
C MET A 351 15.45 -6.95 -17.47
N PRO A 352 16.63 -7.04 -16.82
CA PRO A 352 17.84 -6.55 -17.46
C PRO A 352 17.91 -7.22 -18.82
N SER A 353 17.74 -6.45 -19.88
CA SER A 353 18.02 -6.94 -21.22
C SER A 353 19.53 -6.96 -21.38
N SER A 354 20.17 -7.94 -20.79
CA SER A 354 21.46 -8.38 -21.30
C SER A 354 21.15 -9.40 -22.40
N ALA A 355 21.22 -8.95 -23.63
CA ALA A 355 21.41 -9.83 -24.74
C ALA A 355 22.62 -10.73 -24.52
#